data_854033b81a1dffccb18d767b4d705ee6
#
_entry.id   854033b81a1dffccb18d767b4d705ee6
#
_cell.length_a   1.000
_cell.length_b   1.000
_cell.length_c   1.000
_cell.angle_alpha   90.00
_cell.angle_beta   90.00
_cell.angle_gamma   90.00
#
_symmetry.space_group_name_H-M   'P 1'
#
loop_
_entity.id
_entity.type
_entity.pdbx_description
1 polymer ?
#
loop_
_entity_poly.entity_id
_entity_poly.type
_entity_poly.pdbx_seq_one_letter_code
_entity_poly.pdbx_strand_id
1 'polypeptide(L)'
;MGRATKFQAFNEVYVGFYSFCVRIESPSWTRSSDEGFELTISCTGLDWQLSSLAQVLTSFFPFSYMVEHLYINGPRTLPSRWLVDVENAQWLEVFYPFTALKNLYVCNGFGQCIAFALQELVVERVTEVFPALETLFLREFQPSGPVQVAIGRFVTARKTLGHPVAVSHWNRR
;
A
#
# COMPACT_ATOMS: atom_id res chain seq x y z
N MET A 1 36.78 15.53 8.34
CA MET A 1 36.02 15.38 7.10
C MET A 1 34.97 14.29 7.33
N GLY A 2 33.73 14.70 7.68
CA GLY A 2 32.63 13.77 7.89
C GLY A 2 32.15 13.21 6.55
N ARG A 3 32.17 11.89 6.41
CA ARG A 3 31.45 11.20 5.33
C ARG A 3 29.96 11.45 5.57
N ALA A 4 29.35 12.30 4.74
CA ALA A 4 27.91 12.33 4.62
C ALA A 4 27.50 10.94 4.12
N THR A 5 26.90 10.14 4.98
CA THR A 5 26.18 8.92 4.59
C THR A 5 25.09 9.38 3.63
N LYS A 6 25.25 9.11 2.33
CA LYS A 6 24.19 9.24 1.35
C LYS A 6 23.09 8.28 1.81
N PHE A 7 22.05 8.79 2.44
CA PHE A 7 20.82 8.05 2.64
C PHE A 7 20.29 7.69 1.25
N GLN A 8 20.39 6.44 0.91
CA GLN A 8 19.89 5.90 -0.35
C GLN A 8 18.37 5.96 -0.27
N ALA A 9 17.75 6.66 -1.22
CA ALA A 9 16.31 6.82 -1.25
C ALA A 9 15.66 5.43 -1.45
N PHE A 10 14.87 5.01 -0.48
CA PHE A 10 14.02 3.83 -0.59
C PHE A 10 12.82 4.20 -1.45
N ASN A 11 12.89 3.96 -2.75
CA ASN A 11 11.77 4.23 -3.65
C ASN A 11 10.80 3.06 -3.77
N GLU A 12 11.16 1.88 -3.27
CA GLU A 12 10.33 0.67 -3.27
C GLU A 12 10.17 0.12 -1.85
N VAL A 13 8.93 -0.20 -1.49
CA VAL A 13 8.58 -0.84 -0.22
C VAL A 13 7.63 -2.00 -0.45
N TYR A 14 7.91 -3.11 0.19
CA TYR A 14 7.09 -4.31 0.22
C TYR A 14 6.49 -4.45 1.61
N VAL A 15 5.18 -4.56 1.69
CA VAL A 15 4.44 -4.85 2.91
C VAL A 15 3.79 -6.22 2.76
N GLY A 16 4.21 -7.16 3.58
CA GLY A 16 3.68 -8.53 3.61
C GLY A 16 2.88 -8.79 4.86
N PHE A 17 1.61 -9.20 4.71
CA PHE A 17 0.75 -9.60 5.82
C PHE A 17 0.73 -11.12 5.94
N TYR A 18 0.97 -11.63 7.14
CA TYR A 18 1.02 -13.05 7.48
C TYR A 18 0.12 -13.34 8.68
N SER A 19 -0.15 -14.61 8.97
CA SER A 19 -1.05 -15.00 10.07
C SER A 19 -0.67 -14.46 11.45
N PHE A 20 0.62 -14.22 11.67
CA PHE A 20 1.18 -13.82 12.98
C PHE A 20 2.09 -12.62 12.94
N CYS A 21 2.25 -11.97 11.79
CA CYS A 21 3.08 -10.78 11.67
C CYS A 21 2.77 -9.98 10.42
N VAL A 22 3.14 -8.71 10.43
CA VAL A 22 3.33 -7.89 9.24
C VAL A 22 4.81 -7.61 9.04
N ARG A 23 5.29 -7.65 7.80
CA ARG A 23 6.67 -7.42 7.43
C ARG A 23 6.78 -6.26 6.45
N ILE A 24 7.74 -5.40 6.69
CA ILE A 24 8.10 -4.30 5.80
C ILE A 24 9.50 -4.58 5.27
N GLU A 25 9.66 -4.57 3.96
CA GLU A 25 10.94 -4.80 3.30
C GLU A 25 11.18 -3.68 2.28
N SER A 26 12.42 -3.23 2.18
CA SER A 26 12.88 -2.38 1.08
C SER A 26 14.18 -2.93 0.53
N PRO A 27 14.22 -3.34 -0.75
CA PRO A 27 15.43 -3.87 -1.35
C PRO A 27 16.46 -2.76 -1.54
N SER A 28 17.72 -3.05 -1.27
CA SER A 28 18.82 -2.17 -1.65
C SER A 28 19.09 -2.27 -3.15
N TRP A 29 19.17 -1.14 -3.86
CA TRP A 29 19.48 -1.08 -5.30
C TRP A 29 20.94 -1.33 -5.65
N THR A 30 21.84 -1.39 -4.68
CA THR A 30 23.25 -1.63 -4.95
C THR A 30 23.57 -3.11 -4.89
N ARG A 31 23.97 -3.68 -6.03
CA ARG A 31 24.46 -5.08 -6.19
C ARG A 31 25.64 -5.47 -5.29
N SER A 32 26.10 -4.61 -4.41
CA SER A 32 27.34 -4.79 -3.64
C SER A 32 27.17 -4.72 -2.12
N SER A 33 25.97 -4.47 -1.58
CA SER A 33 25.74 -4.49 -0.15
C SER A 33 24.42 -5.16 0.17
N ASP A 34 24.42 -6.12 1.09
CA ASP A 34 23.23 -6.78 1.69
C ASP A 34 22.42 -5.81 2.60
N GLU A 35 22.45 -4.52 2.33
CA GLU A 35 21.84 -3.47 3.14
C GLU A 35 20.40 -3.17 2.69
N GLY A 36 19.55 -4.18 2.63
CA GLY A 36 18.10 -4.00 2.60
C GLY A 36 17.58 -3.68 4.00
N PHE A 37 16.49 -2.93 4.10
CA PHE A 37 15.76 -2.76 5.35
C PHE A 37 14.70 -3.85 5.46
N GLU A 38 14.65 -4.52 6.61
CA GLU A 38 13.57 -5.44 6.96
C GLU A 38 13.12 -5.16 8.40
N LEU A 39 11.80 -5.01 8.57
CA LEU A 39 11.16 -4.91 9.88
C LEU A 39 10.01 -5.89 9.95
N THR A 40 9.98 -6.72 10.97
CA THR A 40 8.88 -7.64 11.25
C THR A 40 8.20 -7.25 12.55
N ILE A 41 6.88 -7.04 12.50
CA ILE A 41 6.04 -6.75 13.66
C ILE A 41 5.19 -7.99 13.94
N SER A 42 5.42 -8.65 15.07
CA SER A 42 4.67 -9.84 15.46
C SER A 42 3.37 -9.46 16.13
N CYS A 43 2.25 -9.75 15.47
CA CYS A 43 0.90 -9.53 15.98
C CYS A 43 -0.10 -10.42 15.25
N THR A 44 -1.15 -10.81 15.95
CA THR A 44 -2.25 -11.62 15.41
C THR A 44 -3.45 -10.71 15.14
N GLY A 45 -4.15 -10.96 14.04
CA GLY A 45 -5.28 -10.13 13.63
C GLY A 45 -4.85 -9.00 12.69
N LEU A 46 -5.63 -8.78 11.64
CA LEU A 46 -5.31 -7.79 10.60
C LEU A 46 -5.46 -6.36 11.11
N ASP A 47 -6.44 -6.10 11.99
CA ASP A 47 -6.68 -4.83 12.67
C ASP A 47 -5.43 -4.36 13.44
N TRP A 48 -4.85 -5.25 14.25
CA TRP A 48 -3.60 -4.98 14.97
C TRP A 48 -2.41 -4.81 14.06
N GLN A 49 -2.33 -5.60 12.98
CA GLN A 49 -1.27 -5.47 11.98
C GLN A 49 -1.33 -4.11 11.28
N LEU A 50 -2.52 -3.66 10.88
CA LEU A 50 -2.71 -2.35 10.24
C LEU A 50 -2.40 -1.20 11.18
N SER A 51 -2.93 -1.23 12.41
CA SER A 51 -2.67 -0.18 13.41
C SER A 51 -1.19 -0.07 13.78
N SER A 52 -0.53 -1.22 13.99
CA SER A 52 0.91 -1.24 14.28
C SER A 52 1.74 -0.77 13.07
N LEU A 53 1.35 -1.15 11.86
CA LEU A 53 1.99 -0.71 10.62
C LEU A 53 1.86 0.80 10.44
N ALA A 54 0.66 1.36 10.61
CA ALA A 54 0.41 2.80 10.52
C ALA A 54 1.26 3.59 11.52
N GLN A 55 1.35 3.11 12.77
CA GLN A 55 2.18 3.72 13.80
C GLN A 55 3.67 3.70 13.43
N VAL A 56 4.17 2.57 12.92
CA VAL A 56 5.57 2.43 12.50
C VAL A 56 5.87 3.34 11.32
N LEU A 57 5.02 3.36 10.29
CA LEU A 57 5.21 4.18 9.11
C LEU A 57 5.21 5.68 9.45
N THR A 58 4.37 6.09 10.39
CA THR A 58 4.24 7.50 10.78
C THR A 58 5.37 7.94 11.72
N SER A 59 5.78 7.07 12.67
CA SER A 59 6.67 7.47 13.76
C SER A 59 8.13 7.08 13.52
N PHE A 60 8.38 5.95 12.86
CA PHE A 60 9.70 5.33 12.75
C PHE A 60 10.21 5.19 11.32
N PHE A 61 9.36 5.40 10.31
CA PHE A 61 9.75 5.29 8.91
C PHE A 61 9.67 6.65 8.19
N PRO A 62 10.61 7.55 8.50
CA PRO A 62 10.56 8.94 8.00
C PRO A 62 10.74 9.04 6.47
N PHE A 63 10.98 7.92 5.76
CA PHE A 63 11.20 7.89 4.32
C PHE A 63 9.95 7.46 3.53
N SER A 64 8.83 7.17 4.18
CA SER A 64 7.59 6.77 3.51
C SER A 64 7.13 7.79 2.47
N TYR A 65 7.37 9.09 2.72
CA TYR A 65 7.08 10.17 1.78
C TYR A 65 7.93 10.17 0.50
N MET A 66 8.99 9.35 0.43
CA MET A 66 9.86 9.20 -0.75
C MET A 66 9.55 7.94 -1.56
N VAL A 67 8.70 7.07 -1.06
CA VAL A 67 8.36 5.79 -1.69
C VAL A 67 7.51 6.04 -2.93
N GLU A 68 7.99 5.58 -4.08
CA GLU A 68 7.29 5.68 -5.37
C GLU A 68 6.53 4.38 -5.73
N HIS A 69 6.97 3.24 -5.19
CA HIS A 69 6.41 1.92 -5.47
C HIS A 69 6.09 1.19 -4.17
N LEU A 70 4.81 0.91 -3.92
CA LEU A 70 4.35 0.16 -2.76
C LEU A 70 3.72 -1.16 -3.19
N TYR A 71 4.24 -2.25 -2.64
CA TYR A 71 3.75 -3.61 -2.89
C TYR A 71 3.06 -4.14 -1.64
N ILE A 72 1.77 -4.45 -1.74
CA ILE A 72 0.99 -5.05 -0.66
C ILE A 72 0.75 -6.52 -0.98
N ASN A 73 1.37 -7.37 -0.19
CA ASN A 73 1.30 -8.82 -0.32
C ASN A 73 0.57 -9.44 0.87
N GLY A 74 -0.07 -10.56 0.63
CA GLY A 74 -0.75 -11.31 1.68
C GLY A 74 -1.14 -12.71 1.21
N PRO A 75 -1.85 -13.47 2.05
CA PRO A 75 -2.34 -14.78 1.68
C PRO A 75 -3.30 -14.68 0.48
N ARG A 76 -3.33 -15.71 -0.35
CA ARG A 76 -4.22 -15.75 -1.54
C ARG A 76 -5.69 -15.62 -1.18
N THR A 77 -6.08 -16.21 -0.07
CA THR A 77 -7.42 -16.10 0.52
C THR A 77 -7.30 -15.52 1.91
N LEU A 78 -7.98 -14.39 2.14
CA LEU A 78 -8.03 -13.82 3.48
C LEU A 78 -8.91 -14.70 4.38
N PRO A 79 -8.48 -15.00 5.60
CA PRO A 79 -9.37 -15.60 6.59
C PRO A 79 -10.60 -14.74 6.78
N SER A 80 -11.80 -15.34 6.86
CA SER A 80 -13.05 -14.59 6.99
C SER A 80 -13.04 -13.61 8.17
N ARG A 81 -12.37 -13.97 9.28
CA ARG A 81 -12.17 -13.10 10.45
C ARG A 81 -11.40 -11.81 10.13
N TRP A 82 -10.53 -11.80 9.13
CA TRP A 82 -9.76 -10.62 8.74
C TRP A 82 -10.61 -9.59 8.00
N LEU A 83 -11.71 -10.01 7.40
CA LEU A 83 -12.61 -9.12 6.65
C LEU A 83 -13.66 -8.45 7.55
N VAL A 84 -13.90 -9.00 8.74
CA VAL A 84 -14.97 -8.54 9.65
C VAL A 84 -14.49 -7.44 10.59
N ASP A 85 -13.21 -7.49 11.00
CA ASP A 85 -12.68 -6.67 12.09
C ASP A 85 -11.91 -5.42 11.60
N VAL A 86 -11.78 -5.25 10.27
CA VAL A 86 -10.96 -4.16 9.69
C VAL A 86 -11.85 -3.08 9.09
N GLU A 87 -11.73 -1.87 9.62
CA GLU A 87 -12.36 -0.69 9.08
C GLU A 87 -11.53 -0.11 7.92
N ASN A 88 -12.22 0.46 6.93
CA ASN A 88 -11.55 1.12 5.80
C ASN A 88 -10.62 2.26 6.26
N ALA A 89 -10.97 2.94 7.35
CA ALA A 89 -10.15 3.99 7.95
C ALA A 89 -8.73 3.51 8.32
N GLN A 90 -8.58 2.27 8.80
CA GLN A 90 -7.28 1.73 9.16
C GLN A 90 -6.36 1.56 7.93
N TRP A 91 -6.90 1.18 6.78
CA TRP A 91 -6.15 1.17 5.52
C TRP A 91 -5.70 2.57 5.13
N LEU A 92 -6.57 3.57 5.28
CA LEU A 92 -6.24 4.95 4.96
C LEU A 92 -5.12 5.48 5.85
N GLU A 93 -5.11 5.14 7.14
CA GLU A 93 -4.02 5.49 8.06
C GLU A 93 -2.66 4.92 7.61
N VAL A 94 -2.64 3.68 7.11
CA VAL A 94 -1.44 3.08 6.53
C VAL A 94 -0.97 3.83 5.28
N PHE A 95 -1.90 4.38 4.51
CA PHE A 95 -1.61 4.98 3.21
C PHE A 95 -1.20 6.46 3.27
N TYR A 96 -1.66 7.22 4.27
CA TYR A 96 -1.36 8.65 4.40
C TYR A 96 0.13 9.02 4.31
N PRO A 97 1.07 8.24 4.85
CA PRO A 97 2.49 8.60 4.79
C PRO A 97 3.11 8.57 3.38
N PHE A 98 2.48 7.87 2.42
CA PHE A 98 3.05 7.64 1.09
C PHE A 98 2.69 8.74 0.08
N THR A 99 3.14 9.95 0.30
CA THR A 99 2.75 11.12 -0.51
C THR A 99 3.39 11.17 -1.90
N ALA A 100 4.54 10.51 -2.12
CA ALA A 100 5.20 10.43 -3.42
C ALA A 100 4.83 9.16 -4.22
N LEU A 101 3.88 8.35 -3.72
CA LEU A 101 3.55 7.06 -4.33
C LEU A 101 2.97 7.24 -5.74
N LYS A 102 3.66 6.66 -6.74
CA LYS A 102 3.23 6.61 -8.15
C LYS A 102 2.55 5.30 -8.51
N ASN A 103 3.03 4.19 -7.93
CA ASN A 103 2.58 2.85 -8.30
C ASN A 103 2.21 2.03 -7.05
N LEU A 104 0.95 1.62 -6.96
CA LEU A 104 0.44 0.75 -5.92
C LEU A 104 0.17 -0.64 -6.48
N TYR A 105 0.83 -1.66 -5.93
CA TYR A 105 0.68 -3.06 -6.32
C TYR A 105 -0.05 -3.82 -5.22
N VAL A 106 -1.20 -4.39 -5.54
CA VAL A 106 -2.06 -5.08 -4.58
C VAL A 106 -2.26 -6.53 -4.98
N CYS A 107 -1.89 -7.45 -4.09
CA CYS A 107 -2.16 -8.87 -4.24
C CYS A 107 -3.63 -9.24 -3.95
N ASN A 108 -4.04 -10.38 -4.45
CA ASN A 108 -5.40 -10.92 -4.53
C ASN A 108 -6.30 -10.69 -3.33
N GLY A 109 -5.85 -11.06 -2.13
CA GLY A 109 -6.70 -11.02 -0.94
C GLY A 109 -7.11 -9.61 -0.52
N PHE A 110 -6.23 -8.61 -0.71
CA PHE A 110 -6.48 -7.25 -0.22
C PHE A 110 -7.17 -6.33 -1.23
N GLY A 111 -7.34 -6.78 -2.48
CA GLY A 111 -7.97 -5.96 -3.53
C GLY A 111 -9.33 -5.41 -3.13
N GLN A 112 -10.15 -6.22 -2.43
CA GLN A 112 -11.48 -5.80 -1.97
C GLN A 112 -11.40 -4.75 -0.84
N CYS A 113 -10.60 -5.00 0.18
CA CYS A 113 -10.48 -4.09 1.33
C CYS A 113 -9.93 -2.73 0.89
N ILE A 114 -8.88 -2.74 0.07
CA ILE A 114 -8.26 -1.52 -0.44
C ILE A 114 -9.18 -0.78 -1.41
N ALA A 115 -9.92 -1.48 -2.27
CA ALA A 115 -10.90 -0.86 -3.16
C ALA A 115 -11.98 -0.10 -2.40
N PHE A 116 -12.52 -0.69 -1.32
CA PHE A 116 -13.53 -0.04 -0.49
C PHE A 116 -12.96 1.12 0.32
N ALA A 117 -11.74 0.99 0.87
CA ALA A 117 -11.06 2.10 1.53
C ALA A 117 -10.85 3.28 0.57
N LEU A 118 -10.37 3.04 -0.65
CA LEU A 118 -10.20 4.09 -1.66
C LEU A 118 -11.54 4.69 -2.11
N GLN A 119 -12.60 3.90 -2.15
CA GLN A 119 -13.95 4.39 -2.49
C GLN A 119 -14.47 5.40 -1.47
N GLU A 120 -14.15 5.28 -0.19
CA GLU A 120 -14.57 6.25 0.85
C GLU A 120 -13.97 7.65 0.64
N LEU A 121 -12.86 7.75 -0.09
CA LEU A 121 -12.22 9.04 -0.39
C LEU A 121 -12.92 9.84 -1.49
N VAL A 122 -13.92 9.27 -2.19
CA VAL A 122 -14.45 9.79 -3.47
C VAL A 122 -15.08 11.18 -3.36
N VAL A 123 -15.58 11.60 -2.19
CA VAL A 123 -16.42 12.81 -2.09
C VAL A 123 -15.57 14.09 -2.00
N GLU A 124 -14.57 14.19 -1.11
CA GLU A 124 -13.79 15.42 -0.93
C GLU A 124 -12.29 15.16 -0.69
N ARG A 125 -11.91 13.91 -0.46
CA ARG A 125 -10.59 13.53 0.05
C ARG A 125 -9.77 12.66 -0.91
N VAL A 126 -10.21 12.55 -2.16
CA VAL A 126 -9.66 11.59 -3.14
C VAL A 126 -8.18 11.82 -3.48
N THR A 127 -7.66 13.01 -3.21
CA THR A 127 -6.24 13.37 -3.39
C THR A 127 -5.46 13.45 -2.09
N GLU A 128 -6.10 13.26 -0.93
CA GLU A 128 -5.40 13.28 0.36
C GLU A 128 -4.52 12.05 0.54
N VAL A 129 -5.00 10.91 0.02
CA VAL A 129 -4.24 9.67 0.01
C VAL A 129 -3.64 9.47 -1.37
N PHE A 130 -2.34 9.20 -1.41
CA PHE A 130 -1.60 9.00 -2.64
C PHE A 130 -1.74 10.14 -3.67
N PRO A 131 -1.44 11.39 -3.33
CA PRO A 131 -1.62 12.52 -4.25
C PRO A 131 -0.90 12.35 -5.59
N ALA A 132 0.24 11.64 -5.60
CA ALA A 132 1.06 11.39 -6.79
C ALA A 132 0.72 10.08 -7.52
N LEU A 133 -0.33 9.33 -7.12
CA LEU A 133 -0.65 8.02 -7.70
C LEU A 133 -0.97 8.13 -9.19
N GLU A 134 -0.23 7.38 -10.00
CA GLU A 134 -0.38 7.28 -11.45
C GLU A 134 -0.99 5.93 -11.88
N THR A 135 -0.60 4.84 -11.21
CA THR A 135 -1.07 3.49 -11.58
C THR A 135 -1.39 2.62 -10.38
N LEU A 136 -2.54 1.98 -10.43
CA LEU A 136 -2.98 0.93 -9.53
C LEU A 136 -2.86 -0.43 -10.22
N PHE A 137 -1.98 -1.30 -9.73
CA PHE A 137 -1.78 -2.64 -10.22
C PHE A 137 -2.50 -3.65 -9.34
N LEU A 138 -3.44 -4.37 -9.93
CA LEU A 138 -4.23 -5.40 -9.24
C LEU A 138 -3.88 -6.78 -9.79
N ARG A 139 -3.58 -7.71 -8.89
CA ARG A 139 -3.36 -9.10 -9.26
C ARG A 139 -4.69 -9.85 -9.21
N GLU A 140 -4.98 -10.66 -10.24
CA GLU A 140 -6.22 -11.48 -10.33
C GLU A 140 -7.51 -10.66 -10.20
N PHE A 141 -7.53 -9.48 -10.80
CA PHE A 141 -8.72 -8.64 -10.82
C PHE A 141 -9.81 -9.27 -11.69
N GLN A 142 -10.94 -9.60 -11.09
CA GLN A 142 -12.12 -10.02 -11.85
C GLN A 142 -12.74 -8.79 -12.52
N PRO A 143 -13.01 -8.85 -13.83
CA PRO A 143 -13.50 -7.68 -14.59
C PRO A 143 -14.94 -7.28 -14.26
N SER A 144 -15.58 -7.93 -13.29
CA SER A 144 -16.96 -7.64 -12.88
C SER A 144 -17.11 -7.85 -11.36
N GLY A 145 -17.87 -6.97 -10.70
CA GLY A 145 -18.19 -7.10 -9.29
C GLY A 145 -17.98 -5.83 -8.47
N PRO A 146 -18.23 -5.89 -7.16
CA PRO A 146 -18.19 -4.73 -6.27
C PRO A 146 -16.82 -4.06 -6.20
N VAL A 147 -15.74 -4.83 -6.31
CA VAL A 147 -14.35 -4.30 -6.35
C VAL A 147 -14.14 -3.40 -7.56
N GLN A 148 -14.59 -3.85 -8.75
CA GLN A 148 -14.48 -3.04 -9.97
C GLN A 148 -15.29 -1.75 -9.86
N VAL A 149 -16.49 -1.80 -9.29
CA VAL A 149 -17.33 -0.62 -9.07
C VAL A 149 -16.63 0.37 -8.13
N ALA A 150 -16.06 -0.11 -7.02
CA ALA A 150 -15.34 0.72 -6.06
C ALA A 150 -14.11 1.39 -6.69
N ILE A 151 -13.27 0.61 -7.37
CA ILE A 151 -12.09 1.14 -8.10
C ILE A 151 -12.52 2.12 -9.20
N GLY A 152 -13.56 1.80 -9.96
CA GLY A 152 -14.07 2.67 -11.01
C GLY A 152 -14.53 4.04 -10.48
N ARG A 153 -15.19 4.08 -9.33
CA ARG A 153 -15.58 5.32 -8.65
C ARG A 153 -14.36 6.15 -8.23
N PHE A 154 -13.37 5.52 -7.61
CA PHE A 154 -12.13 6.19 -7.23
C PHE A 154 -11.40 6.78 -8.44
N VAL A 155 -11.19 5.98 -9.50
CA VAL A 155 -10.52 6.42 -10.74
C VAL A 155 -11.27 7.56 -11.40
N THR A 156 -12.61 7.49 -11.45
CA THR A 156 -13.45 8.56 -12.04
C THR A 156 -13.32 9.85 -11.24
N ALA A 157 -13.38 9.78 -9.90
CA ALA A 157 -13.24 10.95 -9.04
C ALA A 157 -11.85 11.60 -9.20
N ARG A 158 -10.79 10.79 -9.24
CA ARG A 158 -9.42 11.28 -9.50
C ARG A 158 -9.31 11.98 -10.86
N LYS A 159 -9.87 11.39 -11.90
CA LYS A 159 -9.88 11.97 -13.25
C LYS A 159 -10.62 13.32 -13.29
N THR A 160 -11.76 13.42 -12.60
CA THR A 160 -12.53 14.67 -12.53
C THR A 160 -11.75 15.80 -11.88
N LEU A 161 -10.87 15.49 -10.91
CA LEU A 161 -10.00 16.46 -10.22
C LEU A 161 -8.67 16.71 -10.95
N GLY A 162 -8.47 16.16 -12.15
CA GLY A 162 -7.24 16.35 -12.93
C GLY A 162 -6.07 15.46 -12.53
N HIS A 163 -6.30 14.44 -11.71
CA HIS A 163 -5.28 13.46 -11.24
C HIS A 163 -5.61 12.04 -11.72
N PRO A 164 -5.57 11.76 -13.03
CA PRO A 164 -5.99 10.47 -13.58
C PRO A 164 -5.10 9.33 -13.06
N VAL A 165 -5.74 8.20 -12.73
CA VAL A 165 -5.06 6.96 -12.31
C VAL A 165 -5.39 5.87 -13.31
N ALA A 166 -4.36 5.19 -13.82
CA ALA A 166 -4.52 4.00 -14.63
C ALA A 166 -4.73 2.76 -13.75
N VAL A 167 -5.51 1.80 -14.22
CA VAL A 167 -5.63 0.48 -13.59
C VAL A 167 -5.03 -0.56 -14.52
N SER A 168 -4.14 -1.39 -14.01
CA SER A 168 -3.43 -2.39 -14.78
C SER A 168 -3.40 -3.74 -14.06
N HIS A 169 -3.24 -4.80 -14.83
CA HIS A 169 -2.98 -6.12 -14.28
C HIS A 169 -1.49 -6.29 -13.97
N TRP A 170 -1.22 -6.92 -12.83
CA TRP A 170 0.13 -7.23 -12.41
C TRP A 170 0.33 -8.75 -12.29
N ASN A 171 1.22 -9.26 -13.12
CA ASN A 171 1.69 -10.64 -13.05
C ASN A 171 3.15 -10.64 -12.58
N ARG A 172 3.38 -10.97 -11.31
CA ARG A 172 4.74 -11.28 -10.85
C ARG A 172 5.12 -12.65 -11.45
N ARG A 173 6.09 -12.65 -12.36
CA ARG A 173 6.74 -13.86 -12.82
C ARG A 173 7.61 -14.46 -11.71
#